data_8d8bf3a4280ae19d3a059f6745708178
#
_entry.id   8d8bf3a4280ae19d3a059f6745708178
#
_cell.length_a   1.000
_cell.length_b   1.000
_cell.length_c   1.000
_cell.angle_alpha   90.00
_cell.angle_beta   90.00
_cell.angle_gamma   90.00
#
_symmetry.space_group_name_H-M   'P 1'
#
loop_
_entity.id
_entity.type
_entity.pdbx_description
1 polymer ?
#
loop_
_entity_poly.entity_id
_entity_poly.type
_entity_poly.pdbx_seq_one_letter_code
_entity_poly.pdbx_strand_id
1 'polypeptide(L)'
;STSRRQRQMCIRDRDKRVSAIRQALDVEGFTEVPVMSYSAKFASCYYSPFRDAAHSAPGFGDRKTYQMDPANGREALREVEEDIIEGADLIIAKPALGYMDVIKDITTHYNIPVVAYNVSGEYSMVKAAALNGWIDEKRMVMENMVGLKRAGAKMIITYHALDVARWIKEME
;
A
#
# COMPACT_ATOMS: atom_id res chain seq x y z
N SER A 1 6.73 -3.21 -28.94
CA SER A 1 6.36 -4.15 -27.91
C SER A 1 6.52 -3.65 -26.47
N THR A 2 7.53 -2.84 -26.14
CA THR A 2 7.72 -2.21 -24.83
C THR A 2 6.57 -1.25 -24.46
N SER A 3 6.02 -0.53 -25.44
CA SER A 3 4.88 0.38 -25.23
C SER A 3 3.60 -0.36 -24.83
N ARG A 4 3.39 -1.61 -25.26
CA ARG A 4 2.23 -2.42 -24.92
C ARG A 4 2.30 -2.99 -23.49
N ARG A 5 3.50 -3.43 -23.07
CA ARG A 5 3.74 -3.87 -21.68
C ARG A 5 3.63 -2.71 -20.68
N GLN A 6 4.10 -1.54 -21.07
CA GLN A 6 4.01 -0.33 -20.24
C GLN A 6 2.57 0.18 -20.13
N ARG A 7 1.75 0.06 -21.18
CA ARG A 7 0.30 0.32 -21.12
C ARG A 7 -0.43 -0.66 -20.19
N GLN A 8 -0.05 -1.94 -20.20
CA GLN A 8 -0.64 -2.94 -19.29
C GLN A 8 -0.26 -2.70 -17.81
N MET A 9 0.93 -2.14 -17.55
CA MET A 9 1.29 -1.68 -16.19
C MET A 9 0.60 -0.37 -15.79
N CYS A 10 0.03 0.36 -16.75
CA CYS A 10 -0.54 1.69 -16.55
C CYS A 10 -2.06 1.69 -16.36
N ILE A 11 -2.76 0.65 -16.83
CA ILE A 11 -4.21 0.49 -16.65
C ILE A 11 -4.41 -0.46 -15.47
N ARG A 12 -4.53 0.09 -14.26
CA ARG A 12 -4.22 -0.73 -13.14
C ARG A 12 -5.41 -1.34 -12.43
N ASP A 13 -6.40 -0.60 -12.19
CA ASP A 13 -7.40 -0.98 -11.20
C ASP A 13 -8.81 -1.12 -11.82
N ARG A 14 -8.93 -0.94 -13.13
CA ARG A 14 -10.16 -1.12 -13.90
C ARG A 14 -10.01 -2.13 -15.04
N ASP A 15 -9.00 -2.99 -14.95
CA ASP A 15 -8.63 -3.89 -16.02
C ASP A 15 -8.98 -5.36 -15.74
N LYS A 16 -9.75 -5.60 -14.69
CA LYS A 16 -10.21 -6.94 -14.25
C LYS A 16 -9.07 -7.91 -13.97
N ARG A 17 -7.92 -7.42 -13.50
CA ARG A 17 -6.79 -8.29 -13.14
C ARG A 17 -7.07 -9.13 -11.93
N VAL A 18 -7.71 -8.57 -10.92
CA VAL A 18 -8.09 -9.32 -9.71
C VAL A 18 -9.01 -10.47 -10.12
N SER A 19 -10.05 -10.20 -10.90
CA SER A 19 -10.96 -11.23 -11.42
C SER A 19 -10.22 -12.29 -12.24
N ALA A 20 -9.31 -11.89 -13.13
CA ALA A 20 -8.55 -12.84 -13.95
C ALA A 20 -7.60 -13.71 -13.10
N ILE A 21 -6.96 -13.16 -12.08
CA ILE A 21 -6.08 -13.89 -11.15
C ILE A 21 -6.94 -14.88 -10.34
N ARG A 22 -8.05 -14.42 -9.77
CA ARG A 22 -8.95 -15.28 -9.00
C ARG A 22 -9.48 -16.45 -9.83
N GLN A 23 -9.97 -16.18 -11.03
CA GLN A 23 -10.43 -17.24 -11.95
C GLN A 23 -9.33 -18.23 -12.30
N ALA A 24 -8.12 -17.76 -12.59
CA ALA A 24 -7.01 -18.65 -12.90
C ALA A 24 -6.65 -19.56 -11.72
N LEU A 25 -6.61 -19.00 -10.51
CA LEU A 25 -6.35 -19.77 -9.29
C LEU A 25 -7.43 -20.81 -9.05
N ASP A 26 -8.70 -20.46 -9.23
CA ASP A 26 -9.84 -21.35 -9.03
C ASP A 26 -9.85 -22.50 -10.04
N VAL A 27 -9.56 -22.24 -11.31
CA VAL A 27 -9.48 -23.27 -12.37
C VAL A 27 -8.36 -24.29 -12.07
N GLU A 28 -7.25 -23.83 -11.52
CA GLU A 28 -6.11 -24.68 -11.13
C GLU A 28 -6.30 -25.36 -9.75
N GLY A 29 -7.43 -25.13 -9.08
CA GLY A 29 -7.75 -25.72 -7.78
C GLY A 29 -7.15 -25.00 -6.57
N PHE A 30 -6.59 -23.79 -6.75
CA PHE A 30 -6.02 -22.96 -5.67
C PHE A 30 -7.07 -22.03 -5.04
N THR A 31 -8.25 -22.54 -4.72
CA THR A 31 -9.36 -21.76 -4.18
C THR A 31 -9.06 -21.11 -2.81
N GLU A 32 -8.16 -21.71 -2.04
CA GLU A 32 -7.76 -21.24 -0.70
C GLU A 32 -6.63 -20.18 -0.73
N VAL A 33 -6.08 -19.86 -1.91
CA VAL A 33 -5.01 -18.85 -2.01
C VAL A 33 -5.63 -17.47 -2.06
N PRO A 34 -5.38 -16.61 -1.04
CA PRO A 34 -5.97 -15.28 -0.99
C PRO A 34 -5.33 -14.33 -2.01
N VAL A 35 -6.13 -13.44 -2.58
CA VAL A 35 -5.71 -12.37 -3.48
C VAL A 35 -5.66 -11.04 -2.72
N MET A 36 -4.47 -10.42 -2.67
CA MET A 36 -4.27 -9.12 -2.05
C MET A 36 -4.07 -8.05 -3.14
N SER A 37 -5.03 -7.15 -3.28
CA SER A 37 -4.99 -6.11 -4.32
C SER A 37 -4.38 -4.79 -3.85
N TYR A 38 -3.66 -4.14 -4.75
CA TYR A 38 -3.22 -2.74 -4.58
C TYR A 38 -4.32 -1.76 -4.98
N SER A 39 -5.47 -1.81 -4.38
CA SER A 39 -6.65 -1.02 -4.73
C SER A 39 -6.45 0.49 -4.49
N ALA A 40 -6.04 0.88 -3.29
CA ALA A 40 -5.86 2.28 -2.92
C ALA A 40 -4.40 2.73 -3.05
N LYS A 41 -3.91 2.89 -4.29
CA LYS A 41 -2.54 3.33 -4.55
C LYS A 41 -2.47 4.70 -5.21
N PHE A 42 -1.94 5.66 -4.47
CA PHE A 42 -1.80 7.05 -4.89
C PHE A 42 -0.49 7.33 -5.62
N ALA A 43 -0.50 8.31 -6.53
CA ALA A 43 0.71 8.90 -7.07
C ALA A 43 1.39 9.71 -5.97
N SER A 44 2.57 9.28 -5.51
CA SER A 44 3.19 9.87 -4.33
C SER A 44 4.70 10.06 -4.50
N CYS A 45 5.21 11.15 -3.92
CA CYS A 45 6.64 11.41 -3.79
C CYS A 45 7.30 10.48 -2.76
N TYR A 46 6.55 9.88 -1.85
CA TYR A 46 7.06 8.92 -0.87
C TYR A 46 7.68 7.65 -1.46
N TYR A 47 7.56 7.44 -2.78
CA TYR A 47 8.19 6.29 -3.45
C TYR A 47 9.62 6.55 -3.92
N SER A 48 10.13 7.78 -3.84
CA SER A 48 11.42 8.15 -4.44
C SER A 48 12.58 7.27 -4.00
N PRO A 49 12.82 7.00 -2.69
CA PRO A 49 13.96 6.17 -2.28
C PRO A 49 13.93 4.75 -2.86
N PHE A 50 12.74 4.15 -2.97
CA PHE A 50 12.59 2.83 -3.59
C PHE A 50 12.81 2.88 -5.10
N ARG A 51 12.30 3.93 -5.77
CA ARG A 51 12.48 4.07 -7.23
C ARG A 51 13.94 4.19 -7.61
N ASP A 52 14.70 4.95 -6.82
CA ASP A 52 16.14 5.14 -7.03
C ASP A 52 16.89 3.82 -6.79
N ALA A 53 16.63 3.15 -5.67
CA ALA A 53 17.27 1.89 -5.30
C ALA A 53 16.95 0.74 -6.26
N ALA A 54 15.72 0.67 -6.76
CA ALA A 54 15.24 -0.40 -7.64
C ALA A 54 15.39 -0.07 -9.14
N HIS A 55 15.96 1.09 -9.49
CA HIS A 55 16.03 1.59 -10.87
C HIS A 55 14.68 1.50 -11.61
N SER A 56 13.58 1.71 -10.86
CA SER A 56 12.21 1.49 -11.31
C SER A 56 11.51 2.78 -11.73
N ALA A 57 12.25 3.85 -11.96
CA ALA A 57 11.70 5.04 -12.58
C ALA A 57 11.10 4.69 -13.95
N PRO A 58 9.94 5.25 -14.33
CA PRO A 58 9.40 5.02 -15.66
C PRO A 58 10.40 5.55 -16.68
N GLY A 59 10.72 4.75 -17.70
CA GLY A 59 11.63 5.17 -18.78
C GLY A 59 11.05 6.30 -19.65
N PHE A 60 9.77 6.62 -19.46
CA PHE A 60 9.05 7.67 -20.19
C PHE A 60 7.86 8.16 -19.36
N GLY A 61 7.69 9.46 -19.23
CA GLY A 61 6.57 10.09 -18.52
C GLY A 61 6.60 9.89 -17.00
N ASP A 62 5.45 10.03 -16.39
CA ASP A 62 5.23 9.79 -14.96
C ASP A 62 4.13 8.75 -14.72
N ARG A 63 3.91 8.37 -13.47
CA ARG A 63 2.87 7.39 -13.08
C ARG A 63 1.53 8.03 -12.71
N LYS A 64 1.38 9.35 -12.86
CA LYS A 64 0.16 10.07 -12.50
C LYS A 64 -1.02 9.75 -13.41
N THR A 65 -0.75 9.19 -14.59
CA THR A 65 -1.78 8.79 -15.56
C THR A 65 -2.59 7.57 -15.13
N TYR A 66 -2.14 6.82 -14.13
CA TYR A 66 -2.78 5.58 -13.70
C TYR A 66 -2.77 5.33 -12.17
N GLN A 67 -1.98 6.07 -11.40
CA GLN A 67 -2.08 6.10 -9.95
C GLN A 67 -3.04 7.20 -9.55
N MET A 68 -3.82 6.99 -8.49
CA MET A 68 -4.80 7.96 -8.02
C MET A 68 -4.15 9.29 -7.64
N ASP A 69 -4.87 10.37 -7.90
CA ASP A 69 -4.46 11.71 -7.47
C ASP A 69 -4.47 11.78 -5.93
N PRO A 70 -3.37 12.24 -5.29
CA PRO A 70 -3.31 12.42 -3.85
C PRO A 70 -4.42 13.29 -3.27
N ALA A 71 -4.98 14.22 -4.06
CA ALA A 71 -6.07 15.09 -3.64
C ALA A 71 -7.46 14.43 -3.70
N ASN A 72 -7.58 13.25 -4.33
CA ASN A 72 -8.87 12.59 -4.55
C ASN A 72 -9.03 11.32 -3.71
N GLY A 73 -9.38 11.47 -2.44
CA GLY A 73 -9.63 10.33 -1.54
C GLY A 73 -10.87 9.50 -1.92
N ARG A 74 -11.87 10.10 -2.61
CA ARG A 74 -13.12 9.38 -2.95
C ARG A 74 -12.93 8.29 -4.01
N GLU A 75 -11.94 8.44 -4.87
CA GLU A 75 -11.62 7.42 -5.87
C GLU A 75 -11.21 6.10 -5.21
N ALA A 76 -10.51 6.15 -4.07
CA ALA A 76 -10.07 4.98 -3.34
C ALA A 76 -11.22 4.05 -2.94
N LEU A 77 -12.36 4.60 -2.51
CA LEU A 77 -13.52 3.79 -2.13
C LEU A 77 -14.08 3.02 -3.32
N ARG A 78 -14.16 3.66 -4.49
CA ARG A 78 -14.67 3.01 -5.70
C ARG A 78 -13.73 1.91 -6.20
N GLU A 79 -12.43 2.17 -6.22
CA GLU A 79 -11.44 1.17 -6.65
C GLU A 79 -11.43 -0.04 -5.70
N VAL A 80 -11.60 0.19 -4.40
CA VAL A 80 -11.75 -0.88 -3.40
C VAL A 80 -13.02 -1.69 -3.63
N GLU A 81 -14.15 -1.04 -3.90
CA GLU A 81 -15.41 -1.73 -4.19
C GLU A 81 -15.29 -2.63 -5.43
N GLU A 82 -14.70 -2.12 -6.51
CA GLU A 82 -14.48 -2.90 -7.73
C GLU A 82 -13.59 -4.11 -7.48
N ASP A 83 -12.47 -3.96 -6.76
CA ASP A 83 -11.58 -5.07 -6.45
C ASP A 83 -12.23 -6.13 -5.53
N ILE A 84 -13.10 -5.71 -4.60
CA ILE A 84 -13.91 -6.64 -3.77
C ILE A 84 -14.86 -7.44 -4.67
N ILE A 85 -15.56 -6.80 -5.59
CA ILE A 85 -16.47 -7.46 -6.54
C ILE A 85 -15.70 -8.44 -7.44
N GLU A 86 -14.47 -8.12 -7.80
CA GLU A 86 -13.57 -8.97 -8.59
C GLU A 86 -12.97 -10.15 -7.81
N GLY A 87 -13.15 -10.22 -6.49
CA GLY A 87 -12.73 -11.33 -5.65
C GLY A 87 -11.42 -11.11 -4.91
N ALA A 88 -11.05 -9.85 -4.59
CA ALA A 88 -9.96 -9.57 -3.66
C ALA A 88 -10.34 -9.97 -2.23
N ASP A 89 -9.43 -10.64 -1.53
CA ASP A 89 -9.58 -11.03 -0.12
C ASP A 89 -9.00 -9.98 0.84
N LEU A 90 -8.02 -9.20 0.37
CA LEU A 90 -7.33 -8.15 1.12
C LEU A 90 -7.06 -6.95 0.22
N ILE A 91 -7.06 -5.77 0.82
CA ILE A 91 -6.83 -4.49 0.14
C ILE A 91 -5.57 -3.82 0.69
N ILE A 92 -4.72 -3.32 -0.21
CA ILE A 92 -3.56 -2.51 0.18
C ILE A 92 -3.86 -1.02 -0.04
N ALA A 93 -3.69 -0.22 1.02
CA ALA A 93 -3.59 1.23 0.92
C ALA A 93 -2.11 1.66 0.91
N LYS A 94 -1.72 2.45 -0.10
CA LYS A 94 -0.32 2.83 -0.35
C LYS A 94 -0.19 4.23 -0.94
N PRO A 95 0.54 5.18 -0.32
CA PRO A 95 1.26 5.09 0.96
C PRO A 95 0.31 4.98 2.17
N ALA A 96 0.86 5.00 3.40
CA ALA A 96 0.08 4.74 4.60
C ALA A 96 -0.02 5.94 5.56
N LEU A 97 1.11 6.54 6.00
CA LEU A 97 1.09 7.55 7.06
C LEU A 97 0.37 8.84 6.64
N GLY A 98 0.60 9.31 5.43
CA GLY A 98 -0.08 10.48 4.87
C GLY A 98 -1.50 10.21 4.38
N TYR A 99 -2.02 8.98 4.54
CA TYR A 99 -3.30 8.50 3.99
C TYR A 99 -4.11 7.70 5.02
N MET A 100 -3.92 7.99 6.31
CA MET A 100 -4.68 7.32 7.40
C MET A 100 -6.16 7.62 7.34
N ASP A 101 -6.56 8.76 6.83
CA ASP A 101 -7.93 9.15 6.51
C ASP A 101 -8.57 8.19 5.51
N VAL A 102 -7.86 7.91 4.40
CA VAL A 102 -8.30 6.95 3.38
C VAL A 102 -8.41 5.53 3.96
N ILE A 103 -7.41 5.10 4.76
CA ILE A 103 -7.47 3.80 5.44
C ILE A 103 -8.72 3.75 6.34
N LYS A 104 -8.98 4.82 7.10
CA LYS A 104 -10.14 4.92 7.98
C LYS A 104 -11.44 4.86 7.19
N ASP A 105 -11.53 5.58 6.07
CA ASP A 105 -12.71 5.58 5.22
C ASP A 105 -12.99 4.19 4.65
N ILE A 106 -11.98 3.51 4.11
CA ILE A 106 -12.12 2.14 3.58
C ILE A 106 -12.63 1.19 4.69
N THR A 107 -12.00 1.21 5.86
CA THR A 107 -12.37 0.31 6.98
C THR A 107 -13.73 0.63 7.61
N THR A 108 -14.27 1.81 7.34
CA THR A 108 -15.61 2.21 7.80
C THR A 108 -16.69 1.77 6.82
N HIS A 109 -16.39 1.77 5.51
CA HIS A 109 -17.36 1.44 4.47
C HIS A 109 -17.38 -0.04 4.10
N TYR A 110 -16.24 -0.73 4.20
CA TYR A 110 -16.10 -2.12 3.75
C TYR A 110 -15.60 -3.04 4.87
N ASN A 111 -16.22 -4.21 4.98
CA ASN A 111 -15.78 -5.27 5.90
C ASN A 111 -14.75 -6.18 5.22
N ILE A 112 -13.61 -5.60 4.84
CA ILE A 112 -12.48 -6.31 4.25
C ILE A 112 -11.19 -5.98 5.01
N PRO A 113 -10.25 -6.92 5.18
CA PRO A 113 -8.97 -6.62 5.80
C PRO A 113 -8.15 -5.61 4.97
N VAL A 114 -7.78 -4.48 5.58
CA VAL A 114 -6.94 -3.46 4.97
C VAL A 114 -5.50 -3.63 5.43
N VAL A 115 -4.58 -3.63 4.47
CA VAL A 115 -3.13 -3.67 4.66
C VAL A 115 -2.58 -2.28 4.41
N ALA A 116 -1.97 -1.67 5.41
CA ALA A 116 -1.31 -0.38 5.29
C ALA A 116 0.14 -0.57 4.81
N TYR A 117 0.52 0.00 3.67
CA TYR A 117 1.90 -0.07 3.20
C TYR A 117 2.66 1.21 3.56
N ASN A 118 3.44 1.13 4.65
CA ASN A 118 4.39 2.16 5.05
C ASN A 118 5.62 2.12 4.13
N VAL A 119 5.71 3.11 3.22
CA VAL A 119 6.63 3.06 2.08
C VAL A 119 8.00 3.65 2.38
N SER A 120 8.92 3.52 1.42
CA SER A 120 10.33 3.86 1.57
C SER A 120 10.58 5.31 1.96
N GLY A 121 9.82 6.27 1.44
CA GLY A 121 9.96 7.68 1.81
C GLY A 121 9.50 7.93 3.25
N GLU A 122 8.40 7.32 3.67
CA GLU A 122 7.92 7.42 5.04
C GLU A 122 8.94 6.82 6.04
N TYR A 123 9.53 5.68 5.68
CA TYR A 123 10.63 5.06 6.43
C TYR A 123 11.85 5.97 6.49
N SER A 124 12.30 6.51 5.35
CA SER A 124 13.51 7.32 5.25
C SER A 124 13.39 8.63 6.02
N MET A 125 12.21 9.25 6.07
CA MET A 125 11.98 10.47 6.86
C MET A 125 12.18 10.22 8.35
N VAL A 126 11.68 9.12 8.89
CA VAL A 126 11.87 8.75 10.31
C VAL A 126 13.33 8.45 10.59
N LYS A 127 13.99 7.66 9.72
CA LYS A 127 15.43 7.36 9.87
C LYS A 127 16.30 8.61 9.83
N ALA A 128 16.04 9.53 8.89
CA ALA A 128 16.80 10.78 8.78
C ALA A 128 16.60 11.67 10.01
N ALA A 129 15.39 11.82 10.51
CA ALA A 129 15.12 12.61 11.71
C ALA A 129 15.77 11.99 12.96
N ALA A 130 15.75 10.67 13.08
CA ALA A 130 16.40 9.94 14.18
C ALA A 130 17.93 10.08 14.14
N LEU A 131 18.53 9.93 12.97
CA LEU A 131 19.99 10.11 12.77
C LEU A 131 20.47 11.51 13.13
N ASN A 132 19.63 12.54 12.94
CA ASN A 132 19.93 13.91 13.35
C ASN A 132 19.60 14.19 14.83
N GLY A 133 19.12 13.21 15.60
CA GLY A 133 18.77 13.39 17.01
C GLY A 133 17.50 14.23 17.25
N TRP A 134 16.66 14.44 16.23
CA TRP A 134 15.45 15.24 16.33
C TRP A 134 14.28 14.49 16.94
N ILE A 135 14.29 13.17 16.84
CA ILE A 135 13.25 12.27 17.37
C ILE A 135 13.87 11.02 17.98
N ASP A 136 13.14 10.40 18.90
CA ASP A 136 13.37 9.01 19.34
C ASP A 136 12.77 8.06 18.31
N GLU A 137 13.60 7.29 17.63
CA GLU A 137 13.18 6.38 16.55
C GLU A 137 12.16 5.35 17.03
N LYS A 138 12.45 4.65 18.14
CA LYS A 138 11.58 3.59 18.68
C LYS A 138 10.19 4.13 18.99
N ARG A 139 10.13 5.23 19.70
CA ARG A 139 8.85 5.86 20.09
C ARG A 139 8.07 6.33 18.87
N MET A 140 8.72 7.01 17.90
CA MET A 140 8.07 7.50 16.71
C MET A 140 7.52 6.37 15.84
N VAL A 141 8.31 5.33 15.61
CA VAL A 141 7.88 4.18 14.82
C VAL A 141 6.71 3.46 15.47
N MET A 142 6.79 3.20 16.80
CA MET A 142 5.69 2.53 17.52
C MET A 142 4.41 3.36 17.51
N GLU A 143 4.51 4.67 17.65
CA GLU A 143 3.34 5.56 17.55
C GLU A 143 2.72 5.56 16.15
N ASN A 144 3.53 5.55 15.10
CA ASN A 144 3.07 5.40 13.72
C ASN A 144 2.33 4.06 13.52
N MET A 145 2.87 2.95 14.03
CA MET A 145 2.21 1.64 13.94
C MET A 145 0.85 1.63 14.67
N VAL A 146 0.80 2.23 15.85
CA VAL A 146 -0.45 2.42 16.60
C VAL A 146 -1.45 3.29 15.82
N GLY A 147 -0.97 4.37 15.19
CA GLY A 147 -1.79 5.23 14.34
C GLY A 147 -2.44 4.47 13.18
N LEU A 148 -1.66 3.67 12.47
CA LEU A 148 -2.16 2.81 11.38
C LEU A 148 -3.16 1.77 11.86
N LYS A 149 -2.90 1.13 13.00
CA LYS A 149 -3.85 0.20 13.64
C LYS A 149 -5.14 0.90 14.05
N ARG A 150 -5.05 2.08 14.64
CA ARG A 150 -6.21 2.91 15.03
C ARG A 150 -7.03 3.36 13.81
N ALA A 151 -6.38 3.63 12.66
CA ALA A 151 -7.08 3.90 11.40
C ALA A 151 -7.86 2.68 10.87
N GLY A 152 -7.55 1.47 11.38
CA GLY A 152 -8.26 0.24 11.05
C GLY A 152 -7.45 -0.81 10.30
N ALA A 153 -6.18 -0.54 9.99
CA ALA A 153 -5.32 -1.51 9.32
C ALA A 153 -5.22 -2.81 10.12
N LYS A 154 -5.46 -3.94 9.48
CA LYS A 154 -5.30 -5.28 10.08
C LYS A 154 -3.85 -5.75 10.00
N MET A 155 -3.16 -5.40 8.92
CA MET A 155 -1.75 -5.70 8.70
C MET A 155 -1.00 -4.44 8.27
N ILE A 156 0.31 -4.43 8.52
CA ILE A 156 1.19 -3.32 8.14
C ILE A 156 2.42 -3.89 7.44
N ILE A 157 2.66 -3.46 6.21
CA ILE A 157 3.90 -3.70 5.49
C ILE A 157 4.82 -2.51 5.76
N THR A 158 6.00 -2.74 6.33
CA THR A 158 6.94 -1.67 6.67
C THR A 158 8.38 -2.13 6.61
N TYR A 159 9.27 -1.23 6.28
CA TYR A 159 10.72 -1.45 6.37
C TYR A 159 11.23 -1.52 7.82
N HIS A 160 10.44 -1.04 8.79
CA HIS A 160 10.71 -1.19 10.23
C HIS A 160 10.31 -2.56 10.80
N ALA A 161 9.83 -3.51 10.00
CA ALA A 161 9.19 -4.73 10.48
C ALA A 161 10.04 -5.52 11.49
N LEU A 162 11.35 -5.69 11.23
CA LEU A 162 12.25 -6.41 12.12
C LEU A 162 12.50 -5.67 13.44
N ASP A 163 12.62 -4.34 13.37
CA ASP A 163 12.80 -3.50 14.57
C ASP A 163 11.54 -3.53 15.44
N VAL A 164 10.37 -3.35 14.81
CA VAL A 164 9.07 -3.40 15.50
C VAL A 164 8.85 -4.76 16.16
N ALA A 165 9.14 -5.87 15.47
CA ALA A 165 9.00 -7.21 16.02
C ALA A 165 9.90 -7.41 17.25
N ARG A 166 11.13 -6.90 17.24
CA ARG A 166 12.05 -6.94 18.38
C ARG A 166 11.51 -6.09 19.53
N TRP A 167 11.10 -4.85 19.27
CA TRP A 167 10.61 -3.94 20.29
C TRP A 167 9.32 -4.43 20.97
N ILE A 168 8.44 -5.11 20.25
CA ILE A 168 7.24 -5.73 20.83
C ILE A 168 7.64 -6.82 21.82
N LYS A 169 8.60 -7.69 21.45
CA LYS A 169 9.11 -8.75 22.37
C LYS A 169 9.78 -8.21 23.62
N GLU A 170 10.38 -7.01 23.56
CA GLU A 170 10.99 -6.35 24.72
C GLU A 170 9.93 -5.77 25.69
N MET A 171 8.67 -5.65 25.28
CA MET A 171 7.56 -5.13 26.10
C MET A 171 6.73 -6.24 26.76
N GLU A 172 6.89 -7.49 26.34
CA GLU A 172 6.28 -8.68 26.95
C GLU A 172 7.08 -9.15 28.17
#